data_f4ceddac3adcab3bfcebb4a0e87b380d
#
_entry.id   f4ceddac3adcab3bfcebb4a0e87b380d
#
_cell.length_a   1.000
_cell.length_b   1.000
_cell.length_c   1.000
_cell.angle_alpha   90.00
_cell.angle_beta   90.00
_cell.angle_gamma   90.00
#
_symmetry.space_group_name_H-M   'P 1'
#
loop_
_entity.id
_entity.type
_entity.pdbx_description
1 polymer ?
#
loop_
_entity_poly.entity_id
_entity_poly.type
_entity_poly.pdbx_seq_one_letter_code
_entity_poly.pdbx_strand_id
1 'polypeptide(L)'
;MNPSEAAKTIVMGLKGAGINLVATLPDVNLADVLHEVEADREITHVPLCREEEGIGICAGAYLVGKKCAAIMQNGGFFNSNNAIVSTLLQYQIPLLLLIYYAGDIGDRTFSTTGSMTEPVLQALGIRYYIMRDSEDAPELIKRAQVLSEDAKRPVALLLTKEVLGRRAALNSL
;
A
#
# COMPACT_ATOMS: atom_id res chain seq x y z
N MET A 1 -2.54 15.87 -11.72
CA MET A 1 -1.48 14.95 -12.18
C MET A 1 -2.13 13.80 -12.96
N ASN A 2 -1.52 13.31 -14.02
CA ASN A 2 -2.01 12.13 -14.74
C ASN A 2 -1.55 10.83 -14.04
N PRO A 3 -2.13 9.64 -14.37
CA PRO A 3 -1.79 8.39 -13.65
C PRO A 3 -0.30 8.03 -13.67
N SER A 4 0.40 8.21 -14.79
CA SER A 4 1.84 7.91 -14.88
C SER A 4 2.69 8.86 -14.03
N GLU A 5 2.36 10.15 -13.98
CA GLU A 5 3.06 11.11 -13.11
C GLU A 5 2.81 10.81 -11.63
N ALA A 6 1.57 10.49 -11.25
CA ALA A 6 1.22 10.09 -9.89
C ALA A 6 1.98 8.81 -9.47
N ALA A 7 2.05 7.82 -10.35
CA ALA A 7 2.80 6.59 -10.12
C ALA A 7 4.29 6.85 -9.86
N LYS A 8 4.93 7.67 -10.70
CA LYS A 8 6.33 8.09 -10.51
C LYS A 8 6.56 8.77 -9.17
N THR A 9 5.66 9.67 -8.78
CA THR A 9 5.75 10.37 -7.50
C THR A 9 5.65 9.41 -6.31
N ILE A 10 4.76 8.42 -6.38
CA ILE A 10 4.63 7.37 -5.35
C ILE A 10 5.92 6.53 -5.28
N VAL A 11 6.46 6.08 -6.42
CA VAL A 11 7.70 5.28 -6.46
C VAL A 11 8.90 6.08 -5.98
N MET A 12 9.00 7.36 -6.33
CA MET A 12 10.01 8.27 -5.76
C MET A 12 9.89 8.36 -4.24
N GLY A 13 8.67 8.42 -3.72
CA GLY A 13 8.42 8.41 -2.27
C GLY A 13 8.89 7.12 -1.60
N LEU A 14 8.63 5.96 -2.20
CA LEU A 14 9.12 4.66 -1.71
C LEU A 14 10.65 4.63 -1.65
N LYS A 15 11.32 5.06 -2.72
CA LYS A 15 12.80 5.15 -2.75
C LYS A 15 13.33 6.15 -1.73
N GLY A 16 12.72 7.33 -1.62
CA GLY A 16 13.07 8.34 -0.63
C GLY A 16 12.89 7.89 0.83
N ALA A 17 12.02 6.93 1.08
CA ALA A 17 11.85 6.25 2.36
C ALA A 17 12.83 5.09 2.57
N GLY A 18 13.67 4.78 1.58
CA GLY A 18 14.64 3.69 1.60
C GLY A 18 14.04 2.32 1.31
N ILE A 19 12.79 2.25 0.85
CA ILE A 19 12.16 0.98 0.44
C ILE A 19 12.92 0.42 -0.77
N ASN A 20 13.37 -0.82 -0.64
CA ASN A 20 14.16 -1.52 -1.65
C ASN A 20 13.62 -2.91 -2.03
N LEU A 21 12.49 -3.29 -1.43
CA LEU A 21 11.72 -4.47 -1.84
C LEU A 21 10.23 -4.13 -1.79
N VAL A 22 9.52 -4.40 -2.89
CA VAL A 22 8.08 -4.17 -3.00
C VAL A 22 7.39 -5.43 -3.48
N ALA A 23 6.48 -5.96 -2.67
CA ALA A 23 5.63 -7.08 -3.00
C ALA A 23 4.27 -6.58 -3.51
N THR A 24 3.80 -7.08 -4.65
CA THR A 24 2.58 -6.58 -5.28
C THR A 24 1.71 -7.70 -5.83
N LEU A 25 0.38 -7.53 -5.75
CA LEU A 25 -0.56 -8.28 -6.55
C LEU A 25 -1.13 -7.39 -7.66
N PRO A 26 -1.26 -7.87 -8.91
CA PRO A 26 -1.83 -7.09 -10.00
C PRO A 26 -3.25 -6.60 -9.68
N ASP A 27 -3.47 -5.30 -9.88
CA ASP A 27 -4.78 -4.63 -9.79
C ASP A 27 -4.87 -3.54 -10.85
N VAL A 28 -6.03 -3.41 -11.51
CA VAL A 28 -6.22 -2.47 -12.61
C VAL A 28 -6.07 -1.01 -12.18
N ASN A 29 -6.40 -0.66 -10.95
CA ASN A 29 -6.28 0.70 -10.44
C ASN A 29 -4.85 1.03 -10.02
N LEU A 30 -4.06 0.03 -9.68
CA LEU A 30 -2.65 0.14 -9.29
C LEU A 30 -1.69 -0.07 -10.49
N ALA A 31 -2.19 -0.40 -11.68
CA ALA A 31 -1.36 -0.82 -12.82
C ALA A 31 -0.20 0.14 -13.14
N ASP A 32 -0.44 1.47 -13.12
CA ASP A 32 0.61 2.45 -13.40
C ASP A 32 1.71 2.42 -12.31
N VAL A 33 1.33 2.29 -11.03
CA VAL A 33 2.28 2.18 -9.92
C VAL A 33 3.09 0.90 -10.00
N LEU A 34 2.43 -0.22 -10.29
CA LEU A 34 3.09 -1.52 -10.44
C LEU A 34 4.08 -1.51 -11.61
N HIS A 35 3.70 -0.90 -12.73
CA HIS A 35 4.60 -0.74 -13.87
C HIS A 35 5.86 0.07 -13.54
N GLU A 36 5.72 1.19 -12.82
CA GLU A 36 6.87 1.99 -12.38
C GLU A 36 7.75 1.23 -11.37
N VAL A 37 7.15 0.45 -10.46
CA VAL A 37 7.90 -0.43 -9.53
C VAL A 37 8.69 -1.50 -10.29
N GLU A 38 8.07 -2.14 -11.28
CA GLU A 38 8.70 -3.19 -12.09
C GLU A 38 9.86 -2.64 -12.93
N ALA A 39 9.73 -1.42 -13.44
CA ALA A 39 10.74 -0.77 -14.26
C ALA A 39 11.92 -0.23 -13.44
N ASP A 40 11.79 -0.04 -12.13
CA ASP A 40 12.82 0.54 -11.28
C ASP A 40 13.90 -0.49 -10.90
N ARG A 41 15.17 -0.17 -11.19
CA ARG A 41 16.29 -1.09 -10.95
C ARG A 41 16.81 -1.10 -9.51
N GLU A 42 16.40 -0.15 -8.69
CA GLU A 42 16.80 -0.05 -7.28
C GLU A 42 15.81 -0.76 -6.34
N ILE A 43 14.63 -1.09 -6.85
CA ILE A 43 13.59 -1.82 -6.14
C ILE A 43 13.57 -3.28 -6.58
N THR A 44 13.70 -4.21 -5.64
CA THR A 44 13.41 -5.63 -5.89
C THR A 44 11.91 -5.80 -5.93
N HIS A 45 11.35 -5.98 -7.13
CA HIS A 45 9.93 -6.26 -7.31
C HIS A 45 9.62 -7.75 -7.13
N VAL A 46 8.61 -8.06 -6.31
CA VAL A 46 8.13 -9.43 -6.06
C VAL A 46 6.65 -9.52 -6.44
N PRO A 47 6.35 -10.02 -7.66
CA PRO A 47 4.96 -10.29 -8.04
C PRO A 47 4.41 -11.48 -7.27
N LEU A 48 3.17 -11.38 -6.81
CA LEU A 48 2.52 -12.35 -5.93
C LEU A 48 1.40 -13.09 -6.68
N CYS A 49 1.09 -14.30 -6.22
CA CYS A 49 -0.14 -15.02 -6.56
C CYS A 49 -1.25 -14.77 -5.54
N ARG A 50 -0.89 -14.44 -4.30
CA ARG A 50 -1.82 -14.08 -3.21
C ARG A 50 -1.19 -13.02 -2.32
N GLU A 51 -1.97 -12.09 -1.82
CA GLU A 51 -1.47 -10.95 -1.03
C GLU A 51 -0.80 -11.38 0.28
N GLU A 52 -1.32 -12.42 0.93
CA GLU A 52 -0.76 -12.95 2.18
C GLU A 52 0.67 -13.48 2.03
N GLU A 53 1.05 -13.95 0.84
CA GLU A 53 2.44 -14.37 0.56
C GLU A 53 3.39 -13.17 0.70
N GLY A 54 2.96 -11.99 0.22
CA GLY A 54 3.74 -10.76 0.32
C GLY A 54 4.04 -10.36 1.76
N ILE A 55 3.11 -10.61 2.69
CA ILE A 55 3.33 -10.36 4.11
C ILE A 55 4.48 -11.21 4.65
N GLY A 56 4.47 -12.52 4.34
CA GLY A 56 5.54 -13.44 4.75
C GLY A 56 6.89 -13.12 4.11
N ILE A 57 6.89 -12.82 2.80
CA ILE A 57 8.10 -12.45 2.04
C ILE A 57 8.72 -11.16 2.60
N CYS A 58 7.91 -10.12 2.80
CA CYS A 58 8.38 -8.86 3.37
C CYS A 58 8.90 -9.03 4.81
N ALA A 59 8.25 -9.86 5.63
CA ALA A 59 8.71 -10.16 6.98
C ALA A 59 10.07 -10.84 6.96
N GLY A 60 10.26 -11.87 6.11
CA GLY A 60 11.55 -12.54 5.95
C GLY A 60 12.64 -11.60 5.43
N ALA A 61 12.32 -10.77 4.46
CA ALA A 61 13.24 -9.79 3.89
C ALA A 61 13.66 -8.72 4.93
N TYR A 62 12.73 -8.27 5.79
CA TYR A 62 13.04 -7.37 6.88
C TYR A 62 14.08 -7.96 7.84
N LEU A 63 13.98 -9.25 8.17
CA LEU A 63 14.93 -9.90 9.09
C LEU A 63 16.38 -9.94 8.54
N VAL A 64 16.54 -9.81 7.23
CA VAL A 64 17.86 -9.72 6.58
C VAL A 64 18.20 -8.27 6.15
N GLY A 65 17.54 -7.28 6.73
CA GLY A 65 17.90 -5.87 6.59
C GLY A 65 17.28 -5.14 5.40
N LYS A 66 16.29 -5.73 4.72
CA LYS A 66 15.56 -5.02 3.66
C LYS A 66 14.49 -4.10 4.27
N LYS A 67 14.24 -2.96 3.62
CA LYS A 67 13.07 -2.12 3.87
C LYS A 67 12.00 -2.45 2.84
N CYS A 68 10.84 -2.87 3.32
CA CYS A 68 9.82 -3.47 2.46
C CYS A 68 8.52 -2.67 2.45
N ALA A 69 7.82 -2.73 1.32
CA ALA A 69 6.41 -2.34 1.22
C ALA A 69 5.59 -3.44 0.52
N ALA A 70 4.32 -3.55 0.89
CA ALA A 70 3.35 -4.38 0.18
C ALA A 70 2.27 -3.49 -0.44
N ILE A 71 1.99 -3.66 -1.73
CA ILE A 71 0.99 -2.89 -2.48
C ILE A 71 -0.13 -3.84 -2.90
N MET A 72 -1.37 -3.53 -2.51
CA MET A 72 -2.53 -4.37 -2.77
C MET A 72 -3.83 -3.55 -2.75
N GLN A 73 -4.92 -4.14 -3.19
CA GLN A 73 -6.26 -3.60 -2.98
C GLN A 73 -6.74 -3.91 -1.54
N ASN A 74 -7.72 -3.17 -1.02
CA ASN A 74 -8.30 -3.46 0.30
C ASN A 74 -8.94 -4.86 0.41
N GLY A 75 -9.43 -5.45 -0.68
CA GLY A 75 -9.84 -6.86 -0.72
C GLY A 75 -8.69 -7.81 -0.37
N GLY A 76 -7.50 -7.53 -0.90
CA GLY A 76 -6.28 -8.27 -0.60
C GLY A 76 -5.79 -8.04 0.84
N PHE A 77 -5.95 -6.83 1.35
CA PHE A 77 -5.69 -6.56 2.77
C PHE A 77 -6.57 -7.45 3.67
N PHE A 78 -7.86 -7.61 3.35
CA PHE A 78 -8.73 -8.52 4.12
C PHE A 78 -8.27 -9.98 4.05
N ASN A 79 -7.84 -10.46 2.88
CA ASN A 79 -7.28 -11.80 2.74
C ASN A 79 -5.99 -11.99 3.55
N SER A 80 -5.23 -10.91 3.74
CA SER A 80 -3.93 -10.94 4.44
C SER A 80 -4.04 -10.84 5.96
N ASN A 81 -5.22 -10.65 6.54
CA ASN A 81 -5.37 -10.35 7.97
C ASN A 81 -4.75 -11.41 8.88
N ASN A 82 -4.93 -12.69 8.56
CA ASN A 82 -4.31 -13.76 9.34
C ASN A 82 -2.77 -13.67 9.30
N ALA A 83 -2.18 -13.45 8.13
CA ALA A 83 -0.73 -13.32 8.00
C ALA A 83 -0.21 -12.05 8.72
N ILE A 84 -0.94 -10.94 8.65
CA ILE A 84 -0.61 -9.71 9.38
C ILE A 84 -0.58 -9.97 10.88
N VAL A 85 -1.62 -10.59 11.44
CA VAL A 85 -1.72 -10.87 12.88
C VAL A 85 -0.64 -11.85 13.33
N SER A 86 -0.53 -12.99 12.65
CA SER A 86 0.36 -14.09 13.05
C SER A 86 1.84 -13.83 12.75
N THR A 87 2.15 -12.85 11.90
CA THR A 87 3.53 -12.53 11.51
C THR A 87 3.91 -11.11 11.94
N LEU A 88 3.30 -10.06 11.35
CA LEU A 88 3.76 -8.69 11.62
C LEU A 88 3.47 -8.23 13.04
N LEU A 89 2.26 -8.47 13.53
CA LEU A 89 1.87 -8.03 14.87
C LEU A 89 2.50 -8.91 15.94
N GLN A 90 2.54 -10.23 15.75
CA GLN A 90 3.10 -11.19 16.70
C GLN A 90 4.60 -10.98 16.90
N TYR A 91 5.36 -10.78 15.82
CA TYR A 91 6.81 -10.65 15.86
C TYR A 91 7.32 -9.21 15.81
N GLN A 92 6.41 -8.23 15.89
CA GLN A 92 6.74 -6.81 15.89
C GLN A 92 7.57 -6.39 14.66
N ILE A 93 7.12 -6.83 13.48
CA ILE A 93 7.79 -6.54 12.22
C ILE A 93 7.13 -5.31 11.57
N PRO A 94 7.91 -4.23 11.32
CA PRO A 94 7.41 -3.08 10.58
C PRO A 94 7.20 -3.43 9.11
N LEU A 95 6.11 -2.93 8.54
CA LEU A 95 5.84 -3.04 7.11
C LEU A 95 4.98 -1.85 6.66
N LEU A 96 5.36 -1.22 5.56
CA LEU A 96 4.53 -0.22 4.92
C LEU A 96 3.52 -0.91 3.99
N LEU A 97 2.23 -0.70 4.26
CA LEU A 97 1.13 -1.22 3.46
C LEU A 97 0.56 -0.08 2.61
N LEU A 98 0.69 -0.14 1.29
CA LEU A 98 0.00 0.75 0.36
C LEU A 98 -1.26 0.03 -0.13
N ILE A 99 -2.42 0.50 0.31
CA ILE A 99 -3.69 -0.20 0.07
C ILE A 99 -4.57 0.67 -0.84
N TYR A 100 -4.84 0.22 -2.07
CA TYR A 100 -5.85 0.88 -2.88
C TYR A 100 -7.20 0.82 -2.18
N TYR A 101 -7.77 2.02 -1.94
CA TYR A 101 -9.00 2.19 -1.18
C TYR A 101 -10.22 2.07 -2.10
N ALA A 102 -10.52 0.85 -2.55
CA ALA A 102 -11.71 0.58 -3.35
C ALA A 102 -12.97 0.81 -2.51
N GLY A 103 -13.96 1.49 -3.08
CA GLY A 103 -15.21 1.83 -2.40
C GLY A 103 -15.15 3.09 -1.54
N ASP A 104 -14.11 3.92 -1.71
CA ASP A 104 -14.06 5.28 -1.13
C ASP A 104 -15.11 6.19 -1.77
N ILE A 105 -15.30 7.39 -1.21
CA ILE A 105 -16.24 8.38 -1.72
C ILE A 105 -16.08 8.60 -3.24
N GLY A 106 -17.18 8.55 -3.98
CA GLY A 106 -17.19 8.65 -5.44
C GLY A 106 -16.88 7.36 -6.19
N ASP A 107 -16.57 6.26 -5.50
CA ASP A 107 -16.43 4.95 -6.11
C ASP A 107 -17.80 4.24 -6.20
N ARG A 108 -18.15 3.72 -7.38
CA ARG A 108 -19.45 3.05 -7.62
C ARG A 108 -19.44 1.56 -7.26
N THR A 109 -18.25 1.01 -7.05
CA THR A 109 -18.05 -0.42 -6.79
C THR A 109 -17.39 -0.60 -5.43
N PHE A 110 -17.54 -1.79 -4.87
CA PHE A 110 -16.87 -2.18 -3.62
C PHE A 110 -17.24 -1.34 -2.38
N SER A 111 -18.42 -0.71 -2.36
CA SER A 111 -18.85 0.16 -1.24
C SER A 111 -18.79 -0.56 0.13
N THR A 112 -19.17 -1.83 0.19
CA THR A 112 -19.08 -2.65 1.41
C THR A 112 -17.63 -2.86 1.82
N THR A 113 -16.74 -3.19 0.86
CA THR A 113 -15.31 -3.33 1.11
C THR A 113 -14.71 -2.02 1.61
N GLY A 114 -15.08 -0.90 0.97
CA GLY A 114 -14.65 0.44 1.39
C GLY A 114 -15.04 0.73 2.83
N SER A 115 -16.33 0.56 3.18
CA SER A 115 -16.85 0.85 4.52
C SER A 115 -16.23 0.00 5.63
N MET A 116 -15.69 -1.18 5.32
CA MET A 116 -15.07 -2.08 6.28
C MET A 116 -13.54 -1.91 6.39
N THR A 117 -12.91 -1.18 5.48
CA THR A 117 -11.44 -1.05 5.44
C THR A 117 -10.89 -0.39 6.71
N GLU A 118 -11.38 0.79 7.05
CA GLU A 118 -10.93 1.51 8.25
C GLU A 118 -11.30 0.79 9.56
N PRO A 119 -12.54 0.27 9.74
CA PRO A 119 -12.88 -0.52 10.92
C PRO A 119 -11.97 -1.74 11.15
N VAL A 120 -11.57 -2.44 10.08
CA VAL A 120 -10.66 -3.59 10.21
C VAL A 120 -9.24 -3.15 10.58
N LEU A 121 -8.72 -2.08 9.97
CA LEU A 121 -7.43 -1.49 10.36
C LEU A 121 -7.43 -1.08 11.84
N GLN A 122 -8.51 -0.43 12.30
CA GLN A 122 -8.69 -0.03 13.70
C GLN A 122 -8.75 -1.25 14.63
N ALA A 123 -9.51 -2.29 14.28
CA ALA A 123 -9.61 -3.51 15.06
C ALA A 123 -8.26 -4.25 15.21
N LEU A 124 -7.40 -4.17 14.18
CA LEU A 124 -6.03 -4.71 14.22
C LEU A 124 -5.03 -3.79 14.93
N GLY A 125 -5.43 -2.58 15.32
CA GLY A 125 -4.54 -1.57 15.91
C GLY A 125 -3.49 -1.04 14.91
N ILE A 126 -3.77 -1.11 13.61
CA ILE A 126 -2.90 -0.61 12.56
C ILE A 126 -3.21 0.87 12.34
N ARG A 127 -2.20 1.73 12.49
CA ARG A 127 -2.32 3.14 12.13
C ARG A 127 -2.42 3.27 10.63
N TYR A 128 -3.33 4.13 10.15
CA TYR A 128 -3.49 4.37 8.72
C TYR A 128 -3.70 5.86 8.43
N TYR A 129 -3.39 6.23 7.19
CA TYR A 129 -3.57 7.59 6.67
C TYR A 129 -4.14 7.50 5.27
N ILE A 130 -5.12 8.35 4.96
CA ILE A 130 -5.73 8.40 3.63
C ILE A 130 -4.94 9.38 2.79
N MET A 131 -4.42 8.90 1.67
CA MET A 131 -3.65 9.67 0.72
C MET A 131 -4.56 10.11 -0.43
N ARG A 132 -4.79 11.41 -0.57
CA ARG A 132 -5.67 11.99 -1.60
C ARG A 132 -4.90 12.81 -2.63
N ASP A 133 -3.73 13.32 -2.28
CA ASP A 133 -2.90 14.11 -3.18
C ASP A 133 -1.57 13.39 -3.45
N SER A 134 -1.24 13.27 -4.74
CA SER A 134 0.01 12.65 -5.15
C SER A 134 1.24 13.56 -4.92
N GLU A 135 1.06 14.87 -4.82
CA GLU A 135 2.16 15.78 -4.50
C GLU A 135 2.67 15.57 -3.06
N ASP A 136 1.78 15.23 -2.15
CA ASP A 136 2.10 14.92 -0.75
C ASP A 136 2.68 13.50 -0.55
N ALA A 137 2.54 12.62 -1.55
CA ALA A 137 2.87 11.21 -1.43
C ALA A 137 4.31 10.95 -0.95
N PRO A 138 5.37 11.61 -1.46
CA PRO A 138 6.73 11.32 -1.03
C PRO A 138 6.97 11.59 0.46
N GLU A 139 6.44 12.69 0.96
CA GLU A 139 6.60 13.05 2.37
C GLU A 139 5.77 12.15 3.27
N LEU A 140 4.52 11.84 2.89
CA LEU A 140 3.65 10.98 3.68
C LEU A 140 4.18 9.54 3.75
N ILE A 141 4.69 8.99 2.63
CA ILE A 141 5.33 7.67 2.58
C ILE A 141 6.54 7.62 3.53
N LYS A 142 7.40 8.64 3.48
CA LYS A 142 8.58 8.73 4.36
C LYS A 142 8.18 8.78 5.84
N ARG A 143 7.20 9.60 6.20
CA ARG A 143 6.69 9.70 7.58
C ARG A 143 6.06 8.38 8.05
N ALA A 144 5.29 7.72 7.19
CA ALA A 144 4.69 6.42 7.50
C ALA A 144 5.75 5.34 7.71
N GLN A 145 6.82 5.34 6.91
CA GLN A 145 7.95 4.42 7.10
C GLN A 145 8.67 4.65 8.43
N VAL A 146 8.98 5.90 8.77
CA VAL A 146 9.58 6.24 10.08
C VAL A 146 8.69 5.77 11.22
N LEU A 147 7.38 6.03 11.15
CA LEU A 147 6.43 5.60 12.16
C LEU A 147 6.37 4.08 12.29
N SER A 148 6.39 3.36 11.17
CA SER A 148 6.38 1.88 11.14
C SER A 148 7.64 1.31 11.81
N GLU A 149 8.81 1.85 11.48
CA GLU A 149 10.09 1.41 12.04
C GLU A 149 10.19 1.70 13.54
N ASP A 150 9.77 2.88 13.99
CA ASP A 150 9.81 3.27 15.41
C ASP A 150 8.83 2.45 16.24
N ALA A 151 7.60 2.29 15.76
CA ALA A 151 6.57 1.53 16.46
C ALA A 151 6.76 0.00 16.41
N LYS A 152 7.62 -0.52 15.52
CA LYS A 152 7.73 -1.96 15.20
C LYS A 152 6.39 -2.57 14.83
N ARG A 153 5.63 -1.87 14.00
CA ARG A 153 4.28 -2.23 13.58
C ARG A 153 4.03 -1.87 12.12
N PRO A 154 3.13 -2.57 11.42
CA PRO A 154 2.70 -2.12 10.11
C PRO A 154 1.99 -0.77 10.21
N VAL A 155 2.16 0.04 9.17
CA VAL A 155 1.41 1.29 8.94
C VAL A 155 0.80 1.24 7.55
N ALA A 156 -0.46 1.63 7.42
CA ALA A 156 -1.17 1.61 6.15
C ALA A 156 -1.33 3.02 5.55
N LEU A 157 -1.11 3.13 4.25
CA LEU A 157 -1.47 4.29 3.43
C LEU A 157 -2.60 3.86 2.49
N LEU A 158 -3.78 4.47 2.65
CA LEU A 158 -4.93 4.22 1.81
C LEU A 158 -4.86 5.09 0.57
N LEU A 159 -4.63 4.48 -0.58
CA LEU A 159 -4.51 5.15 -1.87
C LEU A 159 -5.89 5.34 -2.49
N THR A 160 -6.36 6.56 -2.60
CA THR A 160 -7.62 6.89 -3.27
C THR A 160 -7.44 6.95 -4.79
N LYS A 161 -8.54 7.03 -5.54
CA LYS A 161 -8.47 7.24 -6.99
C LYS A 161 -7.78 8.54 -7.36
N GLU A 162 -7.97 9.59 -6.56
CA GLU A 162 -7.38 10.90 -6.79
C GLU A 162 -5.85 10.84 -6.73
N VAL A 163 -5.29 10.20 -5.70
CA VAL A 163 -3.82 10.08 -5.56
C VAL A 163 -3.21 9.24 -6.69
N LEU A 164 -3.98 8.33 -7.28
CA LEU A 164 -3.56 7.54 -8.45
C LEU A 164 -3.76 8.30 -9.79
N GLY A 165 -4.13 9.59 -9.75
CA GLY A 165 -4.41 10.37 -10.94
C GLY A 165 -5.67 9.94 -11.70
N ARG A 166 -6.52 9.12 -11.07
CA ARG A 166 -7.75 8.56 -11.65
C ARG A 166 -8.95 9.30 -11.08
N ARG A 167 -9.49 10.26 -11.84
CA ARG A 167 -10.71 10.97 -11.41
C ARG A 167 -11.90 10.01 -11.44
N ALA A 168 -12.75 10.05 -10.41
CA ALA A 168 -14.03 9.38 -10.44
C ALA A 168 -14.82 9.87 -11.67
N ALA A 169 -15.27 8.96 -12.51
CA ALA A 169 -16.14 9.31 -13.66
C ALA A 169 -17.53 9.63 -13.11
N LEU A 170 -17.73 10.85 -12.61
CA LEU A 170 -19.03 11.37 -12.15
C LEU A 170 -19.96 11.74 -13.32
N ASN A 171 -19.46 11.72 -14.56
CA ASN A 171 -20.10 12.29 -15.75
C ASN A 171 -21.01 11.31 -16.51
N SER A 172 -21.48 10.23 -15.91
CA SER A 172 -22.46 9.32 -16.56
C SER A 172 -23.59 8.96 -15.59
N LEU A 173 -24.32 9.95 -15.14
CA LEU A 173 -25.69 9.83 -14.62
C LEU A 173 -26.67 10.11 -15.74
#